data_78aae7184c29c247dc3318b5fa1a6dcb
#
_entry.id   78aae7184c29c247dc3318b5fa1a6dcb
#
_cell.length_a   1.000
_cell.length_b   1.000
_cell.length_c   1.000
_cell.angle_alpha   90.00
_cell.angle_beta   90.00
_cell.angle_gamma   90.00
#
_symmetry.space_group_name_H-M   'P 1'
#
loop_
_entity.id
_entity.type
_entity.pdbx_description
1 polymer ?
#
loop_
_entity_poly.entity_id
_entity_poly.type
_entity_poly.pdbx_seq_one_letter_code
_entity_poly.pdbx_strand_id
1 'polypeptide(L)'
;MAVIDRACAILFAFRPDDAALTLAELAARTGLYKSTLLRLAGSLIQHRLLLRLDDGRYQLGPATFMLGALYQRSLNVGDILVPLMRELAETSGESVSFYVRDEAVRVCLHRVDSTHAVRFHVREGDVLPLESGSGGHALLAFGGTPGAPYEKIREDFYCVSIGERDRETAGISSLVRRL
;
A
#
# COMPACT_ATOMS: atom_id res chain seq x y z
N MET A 1 -2.21 24.99 -6.60
CA MET A 1 -2.65 23.56 -6.63
C MET A 1 -3.78 23.41 -7.63
N ALA A 2 -3.62 22.56 -8.64
CA ALA A 2 -4.62 22.34 -9.69
C ALA A 2 -5.91 21.72 -9.12
N VAL A 3 -7.00 21.73 -9.89
CA VAL A 3 -8.30 21.17 -9.43
C VAL A 3 -8.18 19.67 -9.19
N ILE A 4 -7.43 18.97 -10.04
CA ILE A 4 -7.18 17.53 -9.92
C ILE A 4 -6.40 17.22 -8.65
N ASP A 5 -5.34 17.97 -8.34
CA ASP A 5 -4.54 17.76 -7.12
C ASP A 5 -5.42 17.83 -5.87
N ARG A 6 -6.37 18.79 -5.83
CA ARG A 6 -7.29 18.93 -4.69
C ARG A 6 -8.28 17.77 -4.62
N ALA A 7 -8.76 17.26 -5.76
CA ALA A 7 -9.64 16.10 -5.80
C ALA A 7 -8.89 14.83 -5.34
N CYS A 8 -7.66 14.64 -5.80
CA CYS A 8 -6.79 13.55 -5.33
C CYS A 8 -6.50 13.68 -3.83
N ALA A 9 -6.21 14.88 -3.32
CA ALA A 9 -5.98 15.09 -1.88
C ALA A 9 -7.18 14.64 -1.03
N ILE A 10 -8.42 14.76 -1.52
CA ILE A 10 -9.61 14.25 -0.83
C ILE A 10 -9.59 12.71 -0.78
N LEU A 11 -9.27 12.04 -1.89
CA LEU A 11 -9.22 10.57 -1.95
C LEU A 11 -8.09 10.01 -1.08
N PHE A 12 -6.92 10.63 -1.11
CA PHE A 12 -5.76 10.22 -0.29
C PHE A 12 -5.82 10.69 1.16
N ALA A 13 -6.86 11.42 1.56
CA ALA A 13 -7.08 11.77 2.97
C ALA A 13 -7.57 10.58 3.81
N PHE A 14 -8.10 9.53 3.18
CA PHE A 14 -8.56 8.32 3.88
C PHE A 14 -7.36 7.45 4.27
N ARG A 15 -7.40 6.94 5.50
CA ARG A 15 -6.40 6.02 6.07
C ARG A 15 -7.00 4.62 6.21
N PRO A 16 -6.18 3.57 6.37
CA PRO A 16 -6.66 2.18 6.45
C PRO A 16 -7.75 1.92 7.48
N ASP A 17 -7.74 2.65 8.61
CA ASP A 17 -8.70 2.45 9.70
C ASP A 17 -9.94 3.36 9.61
N ASP A 18 -10.01 4.21 8.58
CA ASP A 18 -11.15 5.10 8.39
C ASP A 18 -12.29 4.38 7.66
N ALA A 19 -13.36 4.07 8.37
CA ALA A 19 -14.58 3.61 7.72
C ALA A 19 -15.29 4.74 6.95
N ALA A 20 -15.32 5.95 7.50
CA ALA A 20 -15.89 7.15 6.90
C ALA A 20 -15.36 8.41 7.60
N LEU A 21 -15.32 9.54 6.89
CA LEU A 21 -14.85 10.83 7.39
C LEU A 21 -15.94 11.88 7.31
N THR A 22 -16.00 12.77 8.29
CA THR A 22 -16.82 13.99 8.26
C THR A 22 -16.20 15.03 7.34
N LEU A 23 -16.99 16.02 6.93
CA LEU A 23 -16.48 17.19 6.18
C LEU A 23 -15.40 17.96 6.96
N ALA A 24 -15.51 17.99 8.30
CA ALA A 24 -14.53 18.66 9.16
C ALA A 24 -13.18 17.93 9.19
N GLU A 25 -13.19 16.60 9.28
CA GLU A 25 -11.98 15.77 9.22
C GLU A 25 -11.31 15.84 7.85
N LEU A 26 -12.07 15.82 6.76
CA LEU A 26 -11.55 16.04 5.42
C LEU A 26 -10.91 17.42 5.30
N ALA A 27 -11.53 18.47 5.84
CA ALA A 27 -10.94 19.83 5.85
C ALA A 27 -9.64 19.88 6.64
N ALA A 28 -9.61 19.26 7.81
CA ALA A 28 -8.41 19.24 8.65
C ALA A 28 -7.24 18.47 7.99
N ARG A 29 -7.52 17.35 7.32
CA ARG A 29 -6.50 16.51 6.67
C ARG A 29 -5.98 17.09 5.36
N THR A 30 -6.85 17.76 4.58
CA THR A 30 -6.49 18.27 3.26
C THR A 30 -6.06 19.74 3.27
N GLY A 31 -6.38 20.48 4.33
CA GLY A 31 -6.20 21.96 4.39
C GLY A 31 -7.14 22.72 3.46
N LEU A 32 -8.13 22.08 2.85
CA LEU A 32 -9.06 22.71 1.92
C LEU A 32 -10.24 23.36 2.65
N TYR A 33 -10.71 24.49 2.12
CA TYR A 33 -11.95 25.12 2.61
C TYR A 33 -13.16 24.22 2.38
N LYS A 34 -14.11 24.21 3.32
CA LYS A 34 -15.34 23.39 3.26
C LYS A 34 -16.13 23.60 1.97
N SER A 35 -16.22 24.83 1.45
CA SER A 35 -16.90 25.12 0.16
C SER A 35 -16.22 24.43 -1.03
N THR A 36 -14.90 24.39 -1.05
CA THR A 36 -14.11 23.68 -2.06
C THR A 36 -14.33 22.18 -1.96
N LEU A 37 -14.29 21.63 -0.71
CA LEU A 37 -14.54 20.22 -0.44
C LEU A 37 -15.92 19.80 -0.93
N LEU A 38 -16.99 20.54 -0.60
CA LEU A 38 -18.34 20.22 -1.02
C LEU A 38 -18.48 20.16 -2.55
N ARG A 39 -17.90 21.12 -3.26
CA ARG A 39 -17.94 21.16 -4.72
C ARG A 39 -17.17 19.98 -5.34
N LEU A 40 -15.97 19.67 -4.86
CA LEU A 40 -15.17 18.56 -5.37
C LEU A 40 -15.74 17.21 -4.98
N ALA A 41 -16.23 17.06 -3.75
CA ALA A 41 -16.91 15.85 -3.30
C ALA A 41 -18.15 15.54 -4.17
N GLY A 42 -18.93 16.54 -4.54
CA GLY A 42 -20.05 16.36 -5.48
C GLY A 42 -19.61 15.72 -6.80
N SER A 43 -18.52 16.20 -7.40
CA SER A 43 -17.96 15.62 -8.61
C SER A 43 -17.43 14.18 -8.38
N LEU A 44 -16.70 13.95 -7.27
CA LEU A 44 -16.21 12.61 -6.94
C LEU A 44 -17.33 11.60 -6.69
N ILE A 45 -18.46 12.04 -6.09
CA ILE A 45 -19.66 11.21 -5.89
C ILE A 45 -20.29 10.86 -7.23
N GLN A 46 -20.43 11.82 -8.14
CA GLN A 46 -20.95 11.57 -9.48
C GLN A 46 -20.16 10.49 -10.22
N HIS A 47 -18.84 10.45 -10.01
CA HIS A 47 -17.96 9.43 -10.58
C HIS A 47 -17.77 8.19 -9.71
N ARG A 48 -18.55 8.04 -8.63
CA ARG A 48 -18.51 6.91 -7.70
C ARG A 48 -17.14 6.66 -7.04
N LEU A 49 -16.26 7.68 -7.03
CA LEU A 49 -14.98 7.67 -6.32
C LEU A 49 -15.18 7.98 -4.83
N LEU A 50 -16.27 8.64 -4.50
CA LEU A 50 -16.68 8.95 -3.13
C LEU A 50 -18.16 8.58 -2.96
N LEU A 51 -18.57 8.24 -1.76
CA LEU A 51 -19.96 8.10 -1.34
C LEU A 51 -20.24 9.11 -0.22
N ARG A 52 -21.48 9.58 -0.13
CA ARG A 52 -21.97 10.31 1.04
C ARG A 52 -22.99 9.43 1.73
N LEU A 53 -22.74 9.13 3.00
CA LEU A 53 -23.61 8.32 3.84
C LEU A 53 -24.80 9.14 4.35
N ASP A 54 -25.84 8.46 4.86
CA ASP A 54 -27.08 9.10 5.37
C ASP A 54 -26.80 10.02 6.56
N ASP A 55 -25.76 9.72 7.37
CA ASP A 55 -25.30 10.57 8.46
C ASP A 55 -24.43 11.77 8.04
N GLY A 56 -24.26 11.95 6.73
CA GLY A 56 -23.53 13.05 6.12
C GLY A 56 -22.02 12.86 6.02
N ARG A 57 -21.44 11.74 6.53
CA ARG A 57 -20.03 11.38 6.36
C ARG A 57 -19.75 10.91 4.94
N TYR A 58 -18.46 10.92 4.60
CA TYR A 58 -17.93 10.50 3.30
C TYR A 58 -17.14 9.22 3.44
N GLN A 59 -17.26 8.34 2.45
CA GLN A 59 -16.56 7.08 2.33
C GLN A 59 -15.99 6.95 0.92
N LEU A 60 -14.89 6.20 0.74
CA LEU A 60 -14.40 5.86 -0.60
C LEU A 60 -15.47 5.07 -1.37
N GLY A 61 -15.68 5.44 -2.61
CA GLY A 61 -16.70 4.82 -3.47
C GLY A 61 -16.18 3.59 -4.23
N PRO A 62 -17.07 2.76 -4.78
CA PRO A 62 -16.70 1.51 -5.43
C PRO A 62 -15.81 1.68 -6.66
N ALA A 63 -15.77 2.84 -7.29
CA ALA A 63 -14.88 3.09 -8.41
C ALA A 63 -13.40 3.06 -8.02
N THR A 64 -13.05 3.37 -6.76
CA THR A 64 -11.66 3.25 -6.27
C THR A 64 -11.21 1.79 -6.26
N PHE A 65 -12.06 0.87 -5.80
CA PHE A 65 -11.78 -0.56 -5.86
C PHE A 65 -11.66 -1.07 -7.31
N MET A 66 -12.56 -0.63 -8.20
CA MET A 66 -12.50 -1.02 -9.62
C MET A 66 -11.18 -0.61 -10.27
N LEU A 67 -10.71 0.60 -10.01
CA LEU A 67 -9.43 1.09 -10.53
C LEU A 67 -8.25 0.32 -9.94
N GLY A 68 -8.24 0.09 -8.63
CA GLY A 68 -7.22 -0.71 -7.96
C GLY A 68 -7.15 -2.15 -8.49
N ALA A 69 -8.29 -2.81 -8.69
CA ALA A 69 -8.36 -4.15 -9.25
C ALA A 69 -7.89 -4.21 -10.72
N LEU A 70 -8.15 -3.16 -11.52
CA LEU A 70 -7.62 -3.07 -12.88
C LEU A 70 -6.10 -2.89 -12.88
N TYR A 71 -5.57 -2.04 -12.00
CA TYR A 71 -4.15 -1.86 -11.82
C TYR A 71 -3.46 -3.18 -11.43
N GLN A 72 -3.96 -3.87 -10.39
CA GLN A 72 -3.41 -5.13 -9.92
C GLN A 72 -3.39 -6.20 -11.03
N ARG A 73 -4.47 -6.33 -11.81
CA ARG A 73 -4.55 -7.24 -12.95
C ARG A 73 -3.60 -6.86 -14.10
N SER A 74 -3.38 -5.56 -14.34
CA SER A 74 -2.49 -5.11 -15.41
C SER A 74 -1.03 -5.55 -15.25
N LEU A 75 -0.63 -5.87 -14.03
CA LEU A 75 0.72 -6.34 -13.73
C LEU A 75 0.94 -7.80 -14.13
N ASN A 76 -0.14 -8.58 -14.33
CA ASN A 76 -0.13 -9.98 -14.80
C ASN A 76 0.78 -10.92 -13.97
N VAL A 77 0.97 -10.62 -12.69
CA VAL A 77 1.85 -11.41 -11.82
C VAL A 77 1.09 -12.23 -10.78
N GLY A 78 -0.15 -11.86 -10.46
CA GLY A 78 -0.94 -12.48 -9.40
C GLY A 78 -1.19 -13.97 -9.61
N ASP A 79 -1.51 -14.39 -10.84
CA ASP A 79 -1.83 -15.77 -11.16
C ASP A 79 -0.64 -16.73 -10.92
N ILE A 80 0.59 -16.21 -11.05
CA ILE A 80 1.81 -16.98 -10.79
C ILE A 80 2.26 -16.82 -9.34
N LEU A 81 2.25 -15.61 -8.82
CA LEU A 81 2.81 -15.31 -7.50
C LEU A 81 1.95 -15.81 -6.35
N VAL A 82 0.63 -15.66 -6.43
CA VAL A 82 -0.25 -16.00 -5.29
C VAL A 82 -0.18 -17.48 -4.92
N PRO A 83 -0.17 -18.45 -5.87
CA PRO A 83 0.07 -19.85 -5.54
C PRO A 83 1.42 -20.10 -4.85
N LEU A 84 2.51 -19.52 -5.37
CA LEU A 84 3.85 -19.63 -4.76
C LEU A 84 3.92 -19.01 -3.37
N MET A 85 3.27 -17.86 -3.17
CA MET A 85 3.18 -17.22 -1.86
C MET A 85 2.43 -18.08 -0.84
N ARG A 86 1.38 -18.80 -1.27
CA ARG A 86 0.66 -19.73 -0.39
C ARG A 86 1.54 -20.91 0.02
N GLU A 87 2.21 -21.53 -0.93
CA GLU A 87 3.14 -22.62 -0.66
C GLU A 87 4.25 -22.19 0.31
N LEU A 88 4.79 -20.98 0.09
CA LEU A 88 5.80 -20.41 0.98
C LEU A 88 5.24 -20.12 2.39
N ALA A 89 4.03 -19.58 2.49
CA ALA A 89 3.38 -19.32 3.76
C ALA A 89 3.07 -20.62 4.52
N GLU A 90 2.60 -21.65 3.84
CA GLU A 90 2.34 -22.97 4.42
C GLU A 90 3.63 -23.64 4.91
N THR A 91 4.71 -23.54 4.13
CA THR A 91 6.00 -24.18 4.45
C THR A 91 6.72 -23.47 5.59
N SER A 92 6.71 -22.13 5.59
CA SER A 92 7.41 -21.32 6.60
C SER A 92 6.59 -21.10 7.87
N GLY A 93 5.25 -21.18 7.78
CA GLY A 93 4.35 -20.76 8.85
C GLY A 93 4.20 -19.22 8.94
N GLU A 94 4.88 -18.45 8.09
CA GLU A 94 4.96 -16.99 8.18
C GLU A 94 4.10 -16.30 7.12
N SER A 95 3.78 -15.03 7.36
CA SER A 95 3.06 -14.21 6.37
C SER A 95 3.96 -13.83 5.21
N VAL A 96 3.46 -13.93 3.99
CA VAL A 96 4.17 -13.59 2.77
C VAL A 96 3.52 -12.39 2.09
N SER A 97 4.33 -11.40 1.70
CA SER A 97 3.84 -10.19 1.02
C SER A 97 4.65 -9.90 -0.23
N PHE A 98 3.96 -9.49 -1.29
CA PHE A 98 4.59 -9.01 -2.51
C PHE A 98 4.41 -7.49 -2.62
N TYR A 99 5.53 -6.79 -2.78
CA TYR A 99 5.56 -5.34 -2.87
C TYR A 99 6.06 -4.87 -4.23
N VAL A 100 5.54 -3.73 -4.67
CA VAL A 100 6.10 -2.96 -5.77
C VAL A 100 6.58 -1.61 -5.26
N ARG A 101 7.64 -1.09 -5.88
CA ARG A 101 8.13 0.25 -5.59
C ARG A 101 7.27 1.29 -6.32
N ASP A 102 6.91 2.34 -5.62
CA ASP A 102 6.30 3.55 -6.15
C ASP A 102 7.08 4.76 -5.60
N GLU A 103 7.94 5.36 -6.43
CA GLU A 103 8.86 6.44 -6.04
C GLU A 103 9.63 6.18 -4.74
N ALA A 104 9.24 6.85 -3.64
CA ALA A 104 9.88 6.77 -2.32
C ALA A 104 9.19 5.77 -1.36
N VAL A 105 8.17 5.08 -1.82
CA VAL A 105 7.40 4.12 -1.02
C VAL A 105 7.33 2.75 -1.70
N ARG A 106 6.78 1.78 -0.99
CA ARG A 106 6.38 0.49 -1.55
C ARG A 106 4.91 0.23 -1.26
N VAL A 107 4.21 -0.39 -2.20
CA VAL A 107 2.81 -0.76 -2.09
C VAL A 107 2.70 -2.28 -1.98
N CYS A 108 1.95 -2.78 -0.99
CA CYS A 108 1.64 -4.19 -0.88
C CYS A 108 0.58 -4.57 -1.93
N LEU A 109 0.95 -5.37 -2.92
CA LEU A 109 0.01 -5.81 -3.97
C LEU A 109 -0.69 -7.12 -3.66
N HIS A 110 0.04 -8.05 -3.04
CA HIS A 110 -0.49 -9.36 -2.66
C HIS A 110 0.00 -9.73 -1.27
N ARG A 111 -0.87 -10.38 -0.51
CA ARG A 111 -0.56 -10.89 0.80
C ARG A 111 -1.22 -12.23 1.07
N VAL A 112 -0.44 -13.12 1.70
CA VAL A 112 -0.91 -14.35 2.31
C VAL A 112 -0.54 -14.28 3.78
N ASP A 113 -1.54 -14.32 4.64
CA ASP A 113 -1.34 -14.25 6.09
C ASP A 113 -0.90 -15.60 6.66
N SER A 114 -0.06 -15.57 7.69
CA SER A 114 0.23 -16.75 8.50
C SER A 114 -1.00 -17.17 9.30
N THR A 115 -0.97 -18.41 9.78
CA THR A 115 -1.99 -18.95 10.68
C THR A 115 -1.76 -18.57 12.14
N HIS A 116 -0.66 -17.89 12.46
CA HIS A 116 -0.35 -17.44 13.82
C HIS A 116 -1.32 -16.35 14.30
N ALA A 117 -1.70 -16.41 15.59
CA ALA A 117 -2.60 -15.44 16.21
C ALA A 117 -1.96 -14.03 16.28
N VAL A 118 -0.64 -13.96 16.48
CA VAL A 118 0.14 -12.72 16.49
C VAL A 118 0.85 -12.61 15.16
N ARG A 119 0.52 -11.60 14.39
CA ARG A 119 1.13 -11.31 13.09
C ARG A 119 1.16 -9.83 12.83
N PHE A 120 2.14 -9.39 12.07
CA PHE A 120 2.23 -7.99 11.66
C PHE A 120 1.11 -7.65 10.67
N HIS A 121 0.34 -6.59 10.98
CA HIS A 121 -0.76 -6.16 10.15
C HIS A 121 -0.26 -5.35 8.94
N VAL A 122 -0.12 -6.03 7.80
CA VAL A 122 -0.03 -5.40 6.47
C VAL A 122 -1.19 -5.94 5.65
N ARG A 123 -1.82 -5.09 4.87
CA ARG A 123 -2.92 -5.46 3.96
C ARG A 123 -2.55 -5.09 2.52
N GLU A 124 -3.21 -5.73 1.58
CA GLU A 124 -3.12 -5.30 0.18
C GLU A 124 -3.59 -3.84 0.05
N GLY A 125 -2.81 -3.03 -0.67
CA GLY A 125 -3.00 -1.58 -0.78
C GLY A 125 -2.24 -0.74 0.25
N ASP A 126 -1.68 -1.34 1.32
CA ASP A 126 -0.88 -0.59 2.29
C ASP A 126 0.39 -0.01 1.65
N VAL A 127 0.66 1.23 2.01
CA VAL A 127 1.82 2.00 1.56
C VAL A 127 2.83 2.09 2.70
N LEU A 128 4.05 1.68 2.45
CA LEU A 128 5.12 1.59 3.44
C LEU A 128 6.39 2.30 2.95
N PRO A 129 7.19 2.89 3.85
CA PRO A 129 8.44 3.52 3.44
C PRO A 129 9.44 2.49 2.90
N LEU A 130 10.29 2.91 1.95
CA LEU A 130 11.38 2.08 1.42
C LEU A 130 12.55 1.96 2.39
N GLU A 131 12.75 2.94 3.27
CA GLU A 131 13.93 3.07 4.11
C GLU A 131 13.93 2.14 5.33
N SER A 132 12.89 1.32 5.51
CA SER A 132 12.78 0.42 6.66
C SER A 132 12.21 -0.94 6.30
N GLY A 133 12.79 -1.98 6.90
CA GLY A 133 12.40 -3.36 6.73
C GLY A 133 12.94 -4.01 5.44
N SER A 134 13.10 -5.31 5.48
CA SER A 134 13.76 -6.10 4.42
C SER A 134 13.20 -5.84 3.01
N GLY A 135 11.87 -5.72 2.87
CA GLY A 135 11.23 -5.47 1.56
C GLY A 135 11.60 -4.10 0.97
N GLY A 136 11.73 -3.07 1.80
CA GLY A 136 12.16 -1.75 1.35
C GLY A 136 13.62 -1.76 0.91
N HIS A 137 14.49 -2.31 1.74
CA HIS A 137 15.92 -2.42 1.43
C HIS A 137 16.18 -3.27 0.18
N ALA A 138 15.45 -4.37 -0.02
CA ALA A 138 15.55 -5.15 -1.25
C ALA A 138 15.16 -4.32 -2.48
N LEU A 139 14.04 -3.59 -2.43
CA LEU A 139 13.61 -2.73 -3.54
C LEU A 139 14.60 -1.59 -3.82
N LEU A 140 15.20 -0.99 -2.80
CA LEU A 140 16.26 0.02 -2.96
C LEU A 140 17.51 -0.59 -3.59
N ALA A 141 17.96 -1.74 -3.11
CA ALA A 141 19.15 -2.41 -3.61
C ALA A 141 19.02 -2.74 -5.09
N PHE A 142 17.94 -3.42 -5.48
CA PHE A 142 17.72 -3.82 -6.87
C PHE A 142 17.20 -2.68 -7.76
N GLY A 143 16.79 -1.55 -7.16
CA GLY A 143 16.53 -0.29 -7.85
C GLY A 143 17.79 0.53 -8.17
N GLY A 144 18.98 0.01 -7.85
CA GLY A 144 20.27 0.64 -8.22
C GLY A 144 20.81 1.62 -7.18
N THR A 145 20.28 1.66 -5.95
CA THR A 145 20.84 2.50 -4.88
C THR A 145 22.30 2.06 -4.59
N PRO A 146 23.28 2.97 -4.64
CA PRO A 146 24.70 2.63 -4.44
C PRO A 146 25.04 2.48 -2.95
N GLY A 147 26.19 1.85 -2.67
CA GLY A 147 26.81 1.75 -1.36
C GLY A 147 26.22 0.64 -0.47
N ALA A 148 26.84 0.46 0.69
CA ALA A 148 26.38 -0.49 1.69
C ALA A 148 25.09 0.04 2.37
N PRO A 149 24.12 -0.85 2.75
CA PRO A 149 24.17 -2.32 2.63
C PRO A 149 23.70 -2.87 1.26
N TYR A 150 23.32 -2.01 0.32
CA TYR A 150 22.60 -2.41 -0.90
C TYR A 150 23.45 -3.26 -1.86
N GLU A 151 24.75 -3.04 -1.92
CA GLU A 151 25.66 -3.87 -2.70
C GLU A 151 25.67 -5.32 -2.20
N LYS A 152 25.76 -5.50 -0.89
CA LYS A 152 25.70 -6.82 -0.27
C LYS A 152 24.37 -7.53 -0.51
N ILE A 153 23.24 -6.80 -0.45
CA ILE A 153 21.91 -7.34 -0.74
C ILE A 153 21.82 -7.84 -2.19
N ARG A 154 22.45 -7.13 -3.13
CA ARG A 154 22.50 -7.57 -4.55
C ARG A 154 23.35 -8.82 -4.75
N GLU A 155 24.46 -8.94 -4.02
CA GLU A 155 25.33 -10.13 -4.04
C GLU A 155 24.64 -11.35 -3.45
N ASP A 156 24.00 -11.18 -2.28
CA ASP A 156 23.34 -12.26 -1.55
C ASP A 156 21.97 -12.63 -2.15
N PHE A 157 21.35 -11.75 -2.98
CA PHE A 157 20.00 -11.87 -3.52
C PHE A 157 18.87 -11.84 -2.48
N TYR A 158 19.14 -11.52 -1.23
CA TYR A 158 18.13 -11.35 -0.17
C TYR A 158 18.56 -10.30 0.84
N CYS A 159 17.57 -9.83 1.61
CA CYS A 159 17.75 -8.92 2.73
C CYS A 159 17.02 -9.43 3.96
N VAL A 160 17.67 -9.36 5.11
CA VAL A 160 17.05 -9.62 6.40
C VAL A 160 17.00 -8.32 7.19
N SER A 161 15.88 -8.06 7.86
CA SER A 161 15.75 -6.99 8.83
C SER A 161 15.11 -7.51 10.10
N ILE A 162 15.57 -7.02 11.25
CA ILE A 162 15.07 -7.42 12.58
C ILE A 162 14.82 -6.15 13.37
N GLY A 163 13.59 -5.95 13.84
CA GLY A 163 13.22 -4.84 14.72
C GLY A 163 13.19 -3.45 14.08
N GLU A 164 13.37 -3.31 12.76
CA GLU A 164 13.44 -1.99 12.11
C GLU A 164 12.10 -1.25 12.03
N ARG A 165 11.03 -1.99 11.81
CA ARG A 165 9.67 -1.41 11.71
C ARG A 165 8.90 -1.55 13.01
N ASP A 166 9.08 -2.66 13.67
CA ASP A 166 8.54 -3.01 14.96
C ASP A 166 9.55 -3.92 15.66
N ARG A 167 9.82 -3.69 16.93
CA ARG A 167 10.85 -4.41 17.70
C ARG A 167 10.66 -5.91 17.73
N GLU A 168 9.43 -6.38 17.59
CA GLU A 168 9.05 -7.79 17.64
C GLU A 168 8.98 -8.44 16.26
N THR A 169 9.27 -7.70 15.18
CA THR A 169 9.18 -8.22 13.83
C THR A 169 10.53 -8.45 13.18
N ALA A 170 10.64 -9.58 12.48
CA ALA A 170 11.71 -9.88 11.56
C ALA A 170 11.12 -10.09 10.15
N GLY A 171 11.92 -9.83 9.13
CA GLY A 171 11.53 -10.07 7.75
C GLY A 171 12.71 -10.47 6.89
N ILE A 172 12.47 -11.37 5.96
CA ILE A 172 13.40 -11.70 4.87
C ILE A 172 12.72 -11.36 3.55
N SER A 173 13.46 -10.76 2.64
CA SER A 173 12.93 -10.37 1.33
C SER A 173 13.93 -10.61 0.22
N SER A 174 13.43 -11.05 -0.91
CA SER A 174 14.19 -11.25 -2.13
C SER A 174 13.48 -10.59 -3.33
N LEU A 175 14.23 -10.37 -4.41
CA LEU A 175 13.69 -9.83 -5.64
C LEU A 175 12.95 -10.91 -6.44
N VAL A 176 11.75 -10.56 -6.91
CA VAL A 176 11.08 -11.30 -7.99
C VAL A 176 11.34 -10.56 -9.29
N ARG A 177 11.98 -11.22 -10.25
CA ARG A 177 12.19 -10.68 -11.60
C ARG A 177 11.15 -11.25 -12.56
N ARG A 178 10.66 -10.40 -13.43
CA ARG A 178 9.92 -10.87 -14.59
C ARG A 178 10.92 -11.55 -15.54
N LEU A 179 10.66 -12.81 -15.89
CA LEU A 179 11.41 -13.51 -16.95
C LEU A 179 11.06 -12.93 -18.32
#